data_6ee5dd23db22c6f097fbc8f7d130a621
#
_entry.id   6ee5dd23db22c6f097fbc8f7d130a621
#
_cell.length_a   1.000
_cell.length_b   1.000
_cell.length_c   1.000
_cell.angle_alpha   90.00
_cell.angle_beta   90.00
_cell.angle_gamma   90.00
#
_symmetry.space_group_name_H-M   'P 1'
#
loop_
_entity.id
_entity.type
_entity.pdbx_description
1 polymer ?
#
loop_
_entity_poly.entity_id
_entity_poly.type
_entity_poly.pdbx_seq_one_letter_code
_entity_poly.pdbx_strand_id
1 'polypeptide(L)' 'MAKEKDLIAVHVPTEDVGDYNVTETGWYAVDDGGRVVLGPFVSLAECERAIRDHLQRIIPKVPD' A
#
# COMPACT_ATOMS: atom_id res chain seq x y z
N MET A 1 5.33 11.26 17.81
CA MET A 1 5.05 10.71 17.50
C MET A 1 4.53 10.44 16.48
N ALA A 2 4.88 10.53 15.71
CA ALA A 2 4.41 10.41 14.62
C ALA A 2 4.05 9.14 14.38
N LYS A 3 3.17 8.91 13.91
CA LYS A 3 2.79 7.80 13.66
C LYS A 3 3.23 7.48 12.45
N GLU A 4 3.83 6.63 12.15
CA GLU A 4 4.22 6.25 10.98
C GLU A 4 3.20 6.00 10.10
N LYS A 5 3.26 5.95 8.97
CA LYS A 5 2.30 5.78 8.12
C LYS A 5 1.90 4.43 8.12
N ASP A 6 0.91 3.96 8.49
CA ASP A 6 0.43 2.65 8.41
C ASP A 6 -0.22 2.44 7.09
N LEU A 7 0.20 1.55 6.29
CA LEU A 7 -0.40 1.26 5.00
C LEU A 7 -1.39 0.12 5.14
N ILE A 8 -2.50 0.24 4.41
CA ILE A 8 -3.53 -0.77 4.46
C ILE A 8 -3.75 -1.34 3.10
N ALA A 9 -3.99 -2.61 2.97
CA ALA A 9 -4.24 -3.25 1.69
C ALA A 9 -5.72 -3.07 1.34
N VAL A 10 -5.99 -2.54 0.17
CA VAL A 10 -7.35 -2.31 -0.25
C VAL A 10 -7.54 -2.88 -1.63
N HIS A 11 -8.67 -3.52 -1.86
CA HIS A 11 -8.96 -4.06 -3.19
C HIS A 11 -9.72 -2.99 -3.96
N VAL A 12 -9.25 -2.64 -5.13
CA VAL A 12 -9.86 -1.60 -5.94
C VAL A 12 -10.44 -2.24 -7.19
N PRO A 13 -11.74 -2.37 -7.27
CA PRO A 13 -12.37 -2.95 -8.45
C PRO A 13 -12.49 -1.90 -9.53
N THR A 14 -12.91 -2.29 -10.69
CA THR A 14 -13.02 -1.39 -11.83
C THR A 14 -13.81 -0.16 -11.51
N GLU A 15 -14.90 -0.29 -10.80
CA GLU A 15 -15.74 0.83 -10.54
C GLU A 15 -15.15 1.81 -9.55
N ASP A 16 -14.11 1.45 -8.85
CA ASP A 16 -13.52 2.33 -7.89
C ASP A 16 -12.17 2.91 -8.32
N VAL A 17 -11.68 2.53 -9.47
CA VAL A 17 -10.37 3.02 -9.89
C VAL A 17 -10.33 4.54 -9.93
N GLY A 18 -11.42 5.15 -10.30
CA GLY A 18 -11.44 6.60 -10.38
C GLY A 18 -11.33 7.27 -9.02
N ASP A 19 -11.86 6.62 -8.00
CA ASP A 19 -11.86 7.19 -6.67
C ASP A 19 -10.46 7.16 -6.09
N TYR A 20 -9.63 6.26 -6.54
CA TYR A 20 -8.30 6.17 -6.02
C TYR A 20 -7.27 6.75 -6.99
N ASN A 21 -7.73 7.30 -8.07
CA ASN A 21 -6.84 7.88 -9.06
C ASN A 21 -5.89 6.86 -9.65
N VAL A 22 -6.34 5.67 -9.87
CA VAL A 22 -5.53 4.65 -10.49
C VAL A 22 -6.20 4.22 -11.78
N THR A 23 -5.50 3.51 -12.63
CA THR A 23 -6.06 3.13 -13.90
C THR A 23 -6.26 1.64 -14.02
N GLU A 24 -5.81 0.86 -13.05
CA GLU A 24 -5.97 -0.57 -13.13
C GLU A 24 -6.56 -1.12 -11.87
N THR A 25 -7.27 -2.20 -11.97
CA THR A 25 -7.85 -2.82 -10.80
C THR A 25 -6.77 -3.64 -10.12
N GLY A 26 -6.94 -3.97 -8.88
CA GLY A 26 -6.01 -4.80 -8.15
C GLY A 26 -5.97 -4.43 -6.70
N TRP A 27 -4.93 -4.92 -6.01
CA TRP A 27 -4.78 -4.62 -4.61
C TRP A 27 -3.77 -3.49 -4.49
N TYR A 28 -4.09 -2.52 -3.68
CA TYR A 28 -3.22 -1.37 -3.51
C TYR A 28 -2.95 -1.13 -2.04
N ALA A 29 -1.84 -0.54 -1.74
CA ALA A 29 -1.54 -0.16 -0.36
C ALA A 29 -1.83 1.33 -0.26
N VAL A 30 -2.69 1.73 0.66
CA VAL A 30 -3.04 3.14 0.81
C VAL A 30 -2.67 3.60 2.21
N ASP A 31 -2.44 4.88 2.34
CA ASP A 31 -2.02 5.40 3.64
C ASP A 31 -3.23 5.91 4.40
N ASP A 32 -3.03 6.53 5.55
CA ASP A 32 -4.09 7.02 6.32
C ASP A 32 -4.93 7.98 5.61
N GLY A 33 -4.48 8.77 4.67
CA GLY A 33 -5.29 9.73 3.96
C GLY A 33 -6.00 9.14 2.78
N GLY A 34 -5.87 7.85 2.56
CA GLY A 34 -6.50 7.23 1.42
C GLY A 34 -5.72 7.35 0.14
N ARG A 35 -4.46 7.75 0.16
CA ARG A 35 -3.72 7.88 -1.03
C ARG A 35 -3.05 6.61 -1.34
N VAL A 36 -3.02 6.20 -2.57
CA VAL A 36 -2.39 4.98 -3.03
C VAL A 36 -0.89 5.17 -3.00
N VAL A 37 -0.20 4.29 -2.32
CA VAL A 37 1.24 4.38 -2.21
C VAL A 37 1.91 3.29 -3.03
N LEU A 38 1.37 2.07 -3.01
CA LEU A 38 1.95 0.96 -3.76
C LEU A 38 0.87 0.22 -4.51
N GLY A 39 1.23 -0.44 -5.54
CA GLY A 39 0.33 -1.26 -6.31
C GLY A 39 0.43 -1.00 -7.78
N PRO A 40 -0.29 -1.71 -8.60
CA PRO A 40 -1.25 -2.73 -8.23
C PRO A 40 -0.61 -4.09 -8.01
N PHE A 41 -1.21 -4.88 -7.13
CA PHE A 41 -0.71 -6.21 -6.86
C PHE A 41 -1.80 -7.20 -7.22
N VAL A 42 -1.43 -8.41 -7.55
CA VAL A 42 -2.40 -9.39 -8.00
C VAL A 42 -3.14 -10.05 -6.87
N SER A 43 -2.65 -10.00 -5.67
CA SER A 43 -3.34 -10.61 -4.56
C SER A 43 -3.09 -9.87 -3.28
N LEU A 44 -3.92 -10.15 -2.30
CA LEU A 44 -3.77 -9.53 -1.00
C LEU A 44 -2.43 -9.91 -0.39
N ALA A 45 -2.03 -11.14 -0.56
CA ALA A 45 -0.79 -11.61 0.01
C ALA A 45 0.39 -10.82 -0.54
N GLU A 46 0.39 -10.57 -1.82
CA GLU A 46 1.45 -9.79 -2.40
C GLU A 46 1.43 -8.36 -1.91
N CYS A 47 0.24 -7.82 -1.76
CA CYS A 47 0.12 -6.45 -1.28
C CYS A 47 0.65 -6.34 0.13
N GLU A 48 0.31 -7.28 0.98
CA GLU A 48 0.77 -7.24 2.35
C GLU A 48 2.28 -7.43 2.45
N ARG A 49 2.85 -8.26 1.61
CA ARG A 49 4.22 -8.44 1.61
C ARG A 49 4.91 -7.17 1.21
N ALA A 50 4.37 -6.48 0.20
CA ALA A 50 4.94 -5.23 -0.27
C ALA A 50 4.85 -4.16 0.81
N ILE A 51 3.76 -4.13 1.57
CA ILE A 51 3.60 -3.16 2.63
C ILE A 51 4.68 -3.40 3.68
N ARG A 52 4.88 -4.63 4.05
CA ARG A 52 5.84 -4.95 5.05
C ARG A 52 7.25 -4.58 4.58
N ASP A 53 7.56 -4.87 3.35
CA ASP A 53 8.84 -4.56 2.80
C ASP A 53 9.06 -3.06 2.74
N HIS A 54 8.02 -2.33 2.38
CA HIS A 54 8.09 -0.89 2.27
C HIS A 54 8.35 -0.26 3.65
N LEU A 55 7.67 -0.74 4.66
CA LEU A 55 7.86 -0.20 5.99
C LEU A 55 9.27 -0.51 6.50
N GLN A 56 9.79 -1.63 6.16
CA GLN A 56 11.11 -1.96 6.58
C GLN A 56 12.15 -1.10 5.90
N ARG A 57 11.89 -0.68 4.71
CA ARG A 57 12.82 0.16 4.05
C ARG A 57 12.80 1.54 4.62
N ILE A 58 11.66 2.03 5.03
CA ILE A 58 11.55 3.35 5.57
C ILE A 58 12.24 3.41 6.91
N ILE A 59 12.19 2.39 7.72
CA ILE A 59 12.81 2.40 8.99
C ILE A 59 14.18 1.83 8.89
N PRO A 60 15.18 2.57 9.09
CA PRO A 60 16.52 2.12 8.90
C PRO A 60 16.85 1.06 9.87
N LYS A 61 17.24 -0.09 9.44
CA LYS A 61 17.46 -1.05 10.24
C LYS A 61 18.82 -1.01 10.62
N VAL A 62 19.28 -1.03 11.66
CA VAL A 62 20.53 -0.99 12.03
C VAL A 62 21.13 -2.23 11.86
N PRO A 63 22.08 -2.39 11.22
CA PRO A 63 22.60 -3.63 10.89
C PRO A 63 23.35 -4.01 11.99
N ASP A 64 23.56 -4.53 12.49
CA ASP A 64 24.22 -4.85 13.45
C ASP A 64 25.12 -5.35 13.28
#